data_2808b671d3f31a31363bfc9b21c1bd1e
#
_entry.id   2808b671d3f31a31363bfc9b21c1bd1e
#
_cell.length_a   1.000
_cell.length_b   1.000
_cell.length_c   1.000
_cell.angle_alpha   90.00
_cell.angle_beta   90.00
_cell.angle_gamma   90.00
#
_symmetry.space_group_name_H-M   'P 1'
#
loop_
_entity.id
_entity.type
_entity.pdbx_description
1 polymer ?
#
loop_
_entity_poly.entity_id
_entity_poly.type
_entity_poly.pdbx_seq_one_letter_code
_entity_poly.pdbx_strand_id
1 'polypeptide(L)'
;MDATLGNKSYIYHFGYGYSKKRCKSITTWFINKYLPRHKLTIDIVHRSLLKDDCYGFLDATSYSRPRDFTISLHSKMKDIDYVKTLLHELVHLKQWVEGTLTLKSGRTYYKGKNVSDIKYY
;
A
#
# COMPACT_ATOMS: atom_id res chain seq x y z
N MET A 1 -14.38 13.06 -6.44
CA MET A 1 -14.65 12.05 -7.46
C MET A 1 -13.35 11.50 -8.02
N ASP A 2 -13.31 10.23 -8.28
CA ASP A 2 -12.10 9.57 -8.73
C ASP A 2 -12.08 9.31 -10.24
N ALA A 3 -12.55 10.31 -11.00
CA ALA A 3 -12.54 10.26 -12.46
C ALA A 3 -11.15 10.03 -13.04
N THR A 4 -10.11 10.33 -12.25
CA THR A 4 -8.72 10.09 -12.64
C THR A 4 -8.32 8.62 -12.56
N LEU A 5 -9.11 7.79 -11.86
CA LEU A 5 -8.89 6.34 -11.81
C LEU A 5 -9.64 5.68 -12.95
N GLY A 6 -8.93 5.32 -14.01
CA GLY A 6 -9.53 4.69 -15.17
C GLY A 6 -10.13 3.33 -14.94
N ASN A 7 -9.83 2.69 -13.82
CA ASN A 7 -10.25 1.32 -13.48
C ASN A 7 -11.34 1.24 -12.41
N LYS A 8 -11.88 2.37 -11.98
CA LYS A 8 -12.91 2.47 -10.91
C LYS A 8 -12.43 1.93 -9.56
N SER A 9 -11.14 2.03 -9.26
CA SER A 9 -10.64 1.76 -7.92
C SER A 9 -11.08 2.86 -6.95
N TYR A 10 -11.18 2.50 -5.67
CA TYR A 10 -11.58 3.43 -4.61
C TYR A 10 -10.44 3.62 -3.62
N ILE A 11 -10.18 4.88 -3.26
CA ILE A 11 -9.16 5.26 -2.29
C ILE A 11 -9.82 6.05 -1.18
N TYR A 12 -9.72 5.54 0.04
CA TYR A 12 -10.27 6.18 1.23
C TYR A 12 -9.13 6.60 2.17
N HIS A 13 -9.30 7.74 2.83
CA HIS A 13 -8.29 8.30 3.73
C HIS A 13 -8.84 8.45 5.13
N PHE A 14 -8.09 8.03 6.12
CA PHE A 14 -8.46 8.11 7.52
C PHE A 14 -7.31 8.69 8.33
N GLY A 15 -7.66 9.43 9.39
CA GLY A 15 -6.67 9.99 10.31
C GLY A 15 -6.04 11.29 9.83
N TYR A 16 -5.06 11.76 10.58
CA TYR A 16 -4.37 13.02 10.34
C TYR A 16 -2.86 12.80 10.25
N GLY A 17 -2.16 13.66 9.57
CA GLY A 17 -0.70 13.62 9.54
C GLY A 17 -0.08 14.07 8.24
N TYR A 18 -0.80 13.98 7.14
CA TYR A 18 -0.30 14.40 5.85
C TYR A 18 -1.45 14.89 4.97
N SER A 19 -1.12 15.62 3.91
CA SER A 19 -2.13 16.11 2.96
C SER A 19 -2.85 14.94 2.29
N LYS A 20 -4.16 14.81 2.55
CA LYS A 20 -4.99 13.79 1.92
C LYS A 20 -5.01 13.95 0.40
N LYS A 21 -5.03 15.19 -0.08
CA LYS A 21 -5.03 15.50 -1.50
C LYS A 21 -3.76 14.99 -2.18
N ARG A 22 -2.61 15.23 -1.58
CA ARG A 22 -1.32 14.81 -2.13
C ARG A 22 -1.17 13.29 -2.08
N CYS A 23 -1.57 12.68 -0.97
CA CYS A 23 -1.57 11.23 -0.82
C CYS A 23 -2.43 10.56 -1.89
N LYS A 24 -3.63 11.08 -2.10
CA LYS A 24 -4.54 10.58 -3.13
C LYS A 24 -3.96 10.75 -4.53
N SER A 25 -3.31 11.89 -4.81
CA SER A 25 -2.68 12.13 -6.11
C SER A 25 -1.57 11.12 -6.40
N ILE A 26 -0.72 10.86 -5.43
CA ILE A 26 0.38 9.89 -5.59
C ILE A 26 -0.18 8.49 -5.80
N THR A 27 -1.15 8.09 -4.99
CA THR A 27 -1.75 6.75 -5.07
C THR A 27 -2.48 6.57 -6.39
N THR A 28 -3.26 7.57 -6.82
CA THR A 28 -3.99 7.54 -8.09
C THR A 28 -3.02 7.42 -9.27
N TRP A 29 -1.95 8.22 -9.24
CA TRP A 29 -0.91 8.14 -10.27
C TRP A 29 -0.32 6.73 -10.37
N PHE A 30 0.02 6.15 -9.23
CA PHE A 30 0.62 4.83 -9.19
C PHE A 30 -0.32 3.75 -9.75
N ILE A 31 -1.57 3.75 -9.29
CA ILE A 31 -2.56 2.75 -9.72
C ILE A 31 -2.84 2.90 -11.23
N ASN A 32 -3.00 4.12 -11.73
CA ASN A 32 -3.24 4.34 -13.15
C ASN A 32 -2.06 3.90 -14.02
N LYS A 33 -0.85 4.06 -13.52
CA LYS A 33 0.35 3.72 -14.28
C LYS A 33 0.65 2.22 -14.27
N TYR A 34 0.51 1.58 -13.11
CA TYR A 34 0.98 0.21 -12.94
C TYR A 34 -0.12 -0.84 -12.83
N LEU A 35 -1.33 -0.45 -12.46
CA LEU A 35 -2.45 -1.37 -12.25
C LEU A 35 -3.75 -0.84 -12.89
N PRO A 36 -3.71 -0.38 -14.15
CA PRO A 36 -4.85 0.31 -14.75
C PRO A 36 -6.07 -0.57 -14.99
N ARG A 37 -5.91 -1.88 -14.97
CA ARG A 37 -6.99 -2.85 -15.25
C ARG A 37 -7.53 -3.54 -14.01
N HIS A 38 -7.08 -3.14 -12.82
CA HIS A 38 -7.48 -3.77 -11.57
C HIS A 38 -8.41 -2.84 -10.79
N LYS A 39 -9.54 -3.38 -10.32
CA LYS A 39 -10.42 -2.67 -9.40
C LYS A 39 -9.97 -2.95 -7.99
N LEU A 40 -9.48 -1.93 -7.31
CA LEU A 40 -8.92 -2.05 -5.97
C LEU A 40 -9.66 -1.16 -4.99
N THR A 41 -9.73 -1.59 -3.75
CA THR A 41 -10.15 -0.75 -2.63
C THR A 41 -8.94 -0.56 -1.73
N ILE A 42 -8.55 0.69 -1.52
CA ILE A 42 -7.35 1.03 -0.76
C ILE A 42 -7.75 1.99 0.36
N ASP A 43 -7.59 1.55 1.59
CA ASP A 43 -7.76 2.39 2.77
C ASP A 43 -6.38 2.86 3.21
N ILE A 44 -6.18 4.18 3.25
CA ILE A 44 -4.92 4.76 3.71
C ILE A 44 -5.18 5.38 5.08
N VAL A 45 -4.51 4.84 6.09
CA VAL A 45 -4.70 5.23 7.49
C VAL A 45 -3.44 5.92 7.99
N HIS A 46 -3.61 7.16 8.48
CA HIS A 46 -2.53 7.91 9.12
C HIS A 46 -2.70 7.82 10.62
N ARG A 47 -1.74 7.22 11.31
CA ARG A 47 -1.75 7.09 12.76
C ARG A 47 -0.33 6.95 13.29
N SER A 48 -0.16 7.05 14.60
CA SER A 48 1.16 6.83 15.19
C SER A 48 1.55 5.35 15.08
N LEU A 49 2.72 5.08 14.52
CA LEU A 49 3.26 3.73 14.40
C LEU A 49 4.51 3.52 15.25
N LEU A 50 4.71 4.38 16.26
CA LEU A 50 5.89 4.27 17.12
C LEU A 50 5.97 2.93 17.84
N LYS A 51 4.84 2.35 18.21
CA LYS A 51 4.79 1.04 18.87
C LYS A 51 5.10 -0.11 17.92
N ASP A 52 4.92 0.10 16.63
CA ASP A 52 5.15 -0.92 15.61
C ASP A 52 6.57 -0.86 15.05
N ASP A 53 7.36 0.10 15.50
CA ASP A 53 8.75 0.33 15.08
C ASP A 53 8.90 0.38 13.54
N CYS A 54 7.95 1.05 12.88
CA CYS A 54 7.97 1.20 11.43
C CYS A 54 7.31 2.52 11.03
N TYR A 55 7.53 2.94 9.78
CA TYR A 55 6.90 4.12 9.22
C TYR A 55 5.63 3.79 8.42
N GLY A 56 5.49 2.56 7.99
CA GLY A 56 4.30 2.13 7.27
C GLY A 56 4.26 0.63 7.11
N PHE A 57 3.07 0.11 6.85
CA PHE A 57 2.89 -1.30 6.50
C PHE A 57 1.61 -1.50 5.70
N LEU A 58 1.54 -2.61 5.02
CA LEU A 58 0.45 -2.98 4.14
C LEU A 58 -0.25 -4.24 4.67
N ASP A 59 -1.58 -4.18 4.74
CA ASP A 59 -2.42 -5.34 5.03
C ASP A 59 -3.34 -5.60 3.86
N ALA A 60 -3.60 -6.87 3.59
CA ALA A 60 -4.58 -7.30 2.59
C ALA A 60 -5.67 -8.10 3.28
N THR A 61 -6.91 -8.00 2.79
CA THR A 61 -8.03 -8.77 3.35
C THR A 61 -7.98 -10.24 2.99
N SER A 62 -7.26 -10.57 1.92
CA SER A 62 -7.05 -11.93 1.45
C SER A 62 -5.65 -12.03 0.88
N TYR A 63 -5.04 -13.20 0.97
CA TYR A 63 -3.71 -13.44 0.42
C TYR A 63 -3.74 -14.23 -0.89
N SER A 64 -4.94 -14.50 -1.41
CA SER A 64 -5.13 -15.10 -2.73
C SER A 64 -5.70 -14.06 -3.67
N ARG A 65 -4.86 -13.47 -4.51
CA ARG A 65 -5.21 -12.40 -5.45
C ARG A 65 -6.00 -11.26 -4.78
N PRO A 66 -5.44 -10.61 -3.76
CA PRO A 66 -6.17 -9.59 -3.01
C PRO A 66 -6.52 -8.39 -3.89
N ARG A 67 -7.67 -7.76 -3.56
CA ARG A 67 -8.15 -6.54 -4.22
C ARG A 67 -8.48 -5.44 -3.21
N ASP A 68 -8.44 -5.76 -1.93
CA ASP A 68 -8.72 -4.83 -0.84
C ASP A 68 -7.47 -4.74 0.05
N PHE A 69 -7.00 -3.52 0.26
CA PHE A 69 -5.77 -3.26 1.01
C PHE A 69 -5.94 -2.14 2.01
N THR A 70 -5.19 -2.20 3.09
CA THR A 70 -5.04 -1.11 4.03
C THR A 70 -3.55 -0.75 4.10
N ILE A 71 -3.24 0.50 3.81
CA ILE A 71 -1.89 1.05 3.98
C ILE A 71 -1.90 1.92 5.23
N SER A 72 -1.11 1.54 6.23
CA SER A 72 -0.95 2.34 7.44
C SER A 72 0.34 3.14 7.34
N LEU A 73 0.27 4.44 7.59
CA LEU A 73 1.41 5.35 7.48
C LEU A 73 1.56 6.13 8.78
N HIS A 74 2.80 6.28 9.23
CA HIS A 74 3.09 7.05 10.43
C HIS A 74 2.68 8.50 10.23
N SER A 75 1.97 9.05 11.22
CA SER A 75 1.35 10.38 11.11
C SER A 75 2.35 11.56 11.21
N LYS A 76 3.57 11.31 11.64
CA LYS A 76 4.59 12.37 11.83
C LYS A 76 5.87 12.01 11.10
N MET A 77 5.90 12.27 9.81
CA MET A 77 7.08 12.05 8.98
C MET A 77 7.40 13.31 8.18
N LYS A 78 8.68 13.50 7.87
CA LYS A 78 9.08 14.50 6.88
C LYS A 78 8.50 14.13 5.52
N ASP A 79 8.27 15.12 4.68
CA ASP A 79 7.66 14.94 3.37
C ASP A 79 8.37 13.86 2.54
N ILE A 80 9.70 13.90 2.48
CA ILE A 80 10.48 12.95 1.70
C ILE A 80 10.32 11.52 2.23
N ASP A 81 10.30 11.34 3.54
CA ASP A 81 10.12 10.03 4.15
C ASP A 81 8.71 9.50 3.92
N TYR A 82 7.72 10.38 3.96
CA TYR A 82 6.33 10.03 3.68
C TYR A 82 6.18 9.49 2.26
N VAL A 83 6.69 10.24 1.28
CA VAL A 83 6.59 9.83 -0.13
C VAL A 83 7.28 8.50 -0.37
N LYS A 84 8.48 8.33 0.16
CA LYS A 84 9.22 7.07 0.05
C LYS A 84 8.47 5.90 0.67
N THR A 85 7.90 6.10 1.85
CA THR A 85 7.15 5.06 2.57
C THR A 85 5.89 4.68 1.80
N LEU A 86 5.13 5.68 1.35
CA LEU A 86 3.91 5.42 0.56
C LEU A 86 4.24 4.63 -0.70
N LEU A 87 5.26 5.05 -1.45
CA LEU A 87 5.65 4.34 -2.69
C LEU A 87 6.14 2.93 -2.40
N HIS A 88 6.86 2.73 -1.30
CA HIS A 88 7.30 1.40 -0.88
C HIS A 88 6.10 0.47 -0.65
N GLU A 89 5.07 0.95 0.06
CA GLU A 89 3.88 0.13 0.31
C GLU A 89 3.07 -0.09 -0.97
N LEU A 90 3.01 0.89 -1.86
CA LEU A 90 2.33 0.74 -3.15
C LEU A 90 3.03 -0.30 -4.04
N VAL A 91 4.35 -0.37 -4.01
CA VAL A 91 5.09 -1.41 -4.72
C VAL A 91 4.74 -2.79 -4.18
N HIS A 92 4.64 -2.95 -2.87
CA HIS A 92 4.21 -4.23 -2.28
C HIS A 92 2.77 -4.56 -2.66
N LEU A 93 1.88 -3.56 -2.67
CA LEU A 93 0.51 -3.74 -3.12
C LEU A 93 0.48 -4.29 -4.56
N LYS A 94 1.26 -3.69 -5.45
CA LYS A 94 1.40 -4.16 -6.84
C LYS A 94 1.87 -5.61 -6.88
N GLN A 95 2.85 -5.97 -6.08
CA GLN A 95 3.38 -7.33 -6.02
C GLN A 95 2.32 -8.34 -5.56
N TRP A 96 1.49 -7.97 -4.58
CA TRP A 96 0.38 -8.81 -4.14
C TRP A 96 -0.67 -8.97 -5.22
N VAL A 97 -1.05 -7.88 -5.90
CA VAL A 97 -2.05 -7.91 -6.96
C VAL A 97 -1.58 -8.79 -8.12
N GLU A 98 -0.33 -8.69 -8.49
CA GLU A 98 0.26 -9.45 -9.60
C GLU A 98 0.64 -10.89 -9.24
N GLY A 99 0.63 -11.22 -7.96
CA GLY A 99 0.98 -12.55 -7.50
C GLY A 99 2.48 -12.82 -7.40
N THR A 100 3.34 -11.82 -7.56
CA THR A 100 4.78 -11.98 -7.36
C THR A 100 5.15 -12.05 -5.89
N LEU A 101 4.31 -11.47 -5.03
CA LEU A 101 4.42 -11.58 -3.58
C LEU A 101 3.27 -12.45 -3.09
N THR A 102 3.56 -13.52 -2.36
CA THR A 102 2.57 -14.49 -1.92
C THR A 102 2.81 -14.89 -0.47
N LEU A 103 1.74 -15.36 0.18
CA LEU A 103 1.80 -15.93 1.52
C LEU A 103 1.52 -17.43 1.42
N LYS A 104 2.40 -18.25 2.02
CA LYS A 104 2.24 -19.68 2.06
C LYS A 104 2.76 -20.21 3.39
N SER A 105 1.90 -20.94 4.11
CA SER A 105 2.24 -21.51 5.42
C SER A 105 2.80 -20.48 6.40
N GLY A 106 2.21 -19.28 6.42
CA GLY A 106 2.62 -18.18 7.29
C GLY A 106 3.89 -17.47 6.86
N ARG A 107 4.45 -17.78 5.70
CA ARG A 107 5.68 -17.17 5.20
C ARG A 107 5.43 -16.41 3.91
N THR A 108 6.10 -15.26 3.78
CA THR A 108 6.00 -14.42 2.59
C THR A 108 7.08 -14.78 1.57
N TYR A 109 6.66 -14.95 0.32
CA TYR A 109 7.55 -15.28 -0.80
C TYR A 109 7.47 -14.20 -1.87
N TYR A 110 8.62 -13.81 -2.40
CA TYR A 110 8.70 -12.95 -3.57
C TYR A 110 9.29 -13.75 -4.73
N LYS A 111 8.50 -13.91 -5.81
CA LYS A 111 8.87 -14.74 -6.97
C LYS A 111 9.37 -16.12 -6.56
N GLY A 112 8.70 -16.73 -5.57
CA GLY A 112 9.06 -18.06 -5.07
C GLY A 112 10.17 -18.09 -4.03
N LYS A 113 10.77 -16.94 -3.71
CA LYS A 113 11.86 -16.86 -2.72
C LYS A 113 11.32 -16.37 -1.38
N ASN A 114 11.62 -17.08 -0.29
CA ASN A 114 11.20 -16.68 1.05
C ASN A 114 11.84 -15.36 1.46
N VAL A 115 11.02 -14.36 1.77
CA VAL A 115 11.46 -13.03 2.20
C VAL A 115 10.93 -12.66 3.58
N SER A 116 10.38 -13.63 4.33
CA SER A 116 9.77 -13.39 5.64
C SER A 116 10.72 -12.77 6.66
N ASP A 117 12.01 -13.09 6.59
CA ASP A 117 13.01 -12.60 7.53
C ASP A 117 13.69 -11.31 7.07
N ILE A 118 13.30 -10.77 5.93
CA ILE A 118 13.85 -9.52 5.43
C ILE A 118 13.10 -8.37 6.07
N LYS A 119 13.78 -7.59 6.91
CA LYS A 119 13.19 -6.54 7.71
C LYS A 119 12.53 -5.51 6.80
N TYR A 120 12.33 -4.93 6.14
CA TYR A 120 11.65 -3.89 5.36
C TYR A 120 10.99 -4.41 4.07
N TYR A 121 10.76 -5.71 4.03
CA TYR A 121 10.07 -6.26 2.86
C TYR A 121 8.54 -6.33 3.02
#